data_80158ef88369d13c432916c91c71838c
#
_entry.id   80158ef88369d13c432916c91c71838c
#
_cell.length_a   1.000
_cell.length_b   1.000
_cell.length_c   1.000
_cell.angle_alpha   90.00
_cell.angle_beta   90.00
_cell.angle_gamma   90.00
#
_symmetry.space_group_name_H-M   'P 1'
#
loop_
_entity.id
_entity.type
_entity.pdbx_description
1 polymer ?
#
loop_
_entity_poly.entity_id
_entity_poly.type
_entity_poly.pdbx_seq_one_letter_code
_entity_poly.pdbx_strand_id
1 'polypeptide(L)' 'MRKLFTLKSGRLVFYACVWDCGMYSIERITKSFGGTVATFETLEELKKYAKDNNYKLA' A
#
# COMPACT_ATOMS: atom_id res chain seq x y z
N MET A 1 8.64 -10.15 0.46
CA MET A 1 7.49 -9.22 0.51
C MET A 1 6.18 -9.99 0.38
N ARG A 2 5.20 -9.64 1.18
CA ARG A 2 3.90 -10.30 1.15
C ARG A 2 2.79 -9.25 1.09
N LYS A 3 1.83 -9.45 0.18
CA LYS A 3 0.64 -8.61 0.09
C LYS A 3 -0.30 -8.91 1.25
N LEU A 4 -0.76 -7.86 1.93
CA LEU A 4 -1.72 -7.97 3.02
C LEU A 4 -3.15 -7.75 2.53
N PHE A 5 -3.38 -6.66 1.80
CA PHE A 5 -4.70 -6.35 1.25
C PHE A 5 -4.55 -5.35 0.10
N THR A 6 -5.63 -5.17 -0.63
CA THR A 6 -5.66 -4.29 -1.79
C THR A 6 -6.37 -2.98 -1.43
N LEU A 7 -5.85 -1.88 -1.95
CA LEU A 7 -6.43 -0.55 -1.78
C LEU A 7 -6.78 0.01 -3.15
N LYS A 8 -7.77 0.91 -3.18
CA LYS A 8 -8.20 1.59 -4.39
C LYS A 8 -8.32 3.09 -4.15
N SER A 9 -7.96 3.87 -5.16
CA SER A 9 -8.21 5.31 -5.18
C SER A 9 -8.65 5.65 -6.61
N GLY A 10 -9.97 5.78 -6.81
CA GLY A 10 -10.51 5.95 -8.15
C GLY A 10 -10.20 4.74 -9.02
N ARG A 11 -9.45 4.96 -10.10
CA ARG A 11 -9.00 3.88 -11.00
C ARG A 11 -7.66 3.28 -10.62
N LEU A 12 -7.01 3.85 -9.64
CA LEU A 12 -5.69 3.38 -9.21
C LEU A 12 -5.84 2.22 -8.22
N VAL A 13 -4.97 1.24 -8.37
CA VAL A 13 -4.94 0.07 -7.49
C VAL A 13 -3.58 0.02 -6.81
N PHE A 14 -3.60 -0.25 -5.50
CA PHE A 14 -2.41 -0.34 -4.69
C PHE A 14 -2.45 -1.61 -3.84
N TYR A 15 -1.29 -2.14 -3.53
CA TYR A 15 -1.16 -3.25 -2.57
C TYR A 15 -0.51 -2.75 -1.30
N ALA A 16 -1.09 -3.11 -0.16
CA ALA A 16 -0.45 -2.94 1.13
C ALA A 16 0.38 -4.18 1.39
N CYS A 17 1.67 -4.01 1.65
CA CYS A 17 2.62 -5.10 1.75
C CYS A 17 3.42 -5.03 3.04
N VAL A 18 3.89 -6.20 3.48
CA VAL A 18 4.85 -6.30 4.57
C VAL A 18 6.12 -6.94 4.03
N TRP A 19 7.27 -6.40 4.44
CA TRP A 19 8.59 -6.88 4.01
C TRP A 19 9.21 -7.77 5.09
N ASP A 20 10.17 -8.58 4.68
CA ASP A 20 10.84 -9.50 5.60
C ASP A 20 11.53 -8.79 6.76
N CYS A 21 11.94 -7.54 6.55
CA CYS A 21 12.57 -6.72 7.60
C CYS A 21 11.55 -6.12 8.58
N GLY A 22 10.26 -6.37 8.38
CA GLY A 22 9.22 -5.86 9.28
C GLY A 22 8.64 -4.52 8.86
N MET A 23 9.14 -3.91 7.79
CA MET A 23 8.59 -2.67 7.26
C MET A 23 7.33 -2.93 6.45
N TYR A 24 6.48 -1.93 6.37
CA TYR A 24 5.25 -1.98 5.58
C TYR A 24 5.36 -0.97 4.43
N SER A 25 4.67 -1.24 3.34
CA SER A 25 4.68 -0.32 2.20
C SER A 25 3.36 -0.36 1.46
N ILE A 26 3.12 0.71 0.70
CA ILE A 26 2.03 0.76 -0.29
C ILE A 26 2.69 0.74 -1.66
N GLU A 27 2.32 -0.24 -2.48
CA GLU A 27 2.87 -0.42 -3.83
C GLU A 27 1.81 -0.10 -4.85
N ARG A 28 2.15 0.73 -5.83
CA ARG A 28 1.26 1.04 -6.94
C ARG A 28 1.42 -0.03 -8.01
N ILE A 29 0.30 -0.55 -8.48
CA ILE A 29 0.30 -1.61 -9.48
C ILE A 29 -0.09 -1.01 -10.84
N THR A 30 0.80 -1.19 -11.82
CA THR A 30 0.56 -0.75 -13.18
C THR A 30 0.86 -1.91 -14.14
N LYS A 31 0.49 -1.75 -15.41
CA LYS A 31 0.73 -2.80 -16.42
C LYS A 31 2.20 -2.99 -16.73
N SER A 32 2.98 -1.94 -16.67
CA SER A 32 4.38 -1.99 -17.07
C SER A 32 5.32 -2.27 -15.91
N PHE A 33 5.04 -1.69 -14.75
CA PHE A 33 5.81 -1.96 -13.53
C PHE A 33 5.08 -1.36 -12.34
N GLY A 34 5.44 -1.83 -11.15
CA GLY A 34 4.96 -1.25 -9.92
C GLY A 34 5.97 -0.30 -9.32
N GLY A 35 5.57 0.46 -8.33
CA GLY A 35 6.46 1.35 -7.61
C GLY A 35 5.99 1.57 -6.20
N THR A 36 6.95 1.77 -5.28
CA THR A 36 6.64 2.05 -3.90
C THR A 36 6.15 3.48 -3.75
N VAL A 37 4.95 3.64 -3.21
CA VAL A 37 4.36 4.95 -2.96
C VAL A 37 4.88 5.52 -1.65
N ALA A 38 4.91 4.70 -0.60
CA ALA A 38 5.36 5.11 0.73
C ALA A 38 5.71 3.88 1.55
N THR A 39 6.56 4.06 2.56
CA THR A 39 6.94 3.01 3.49
C THR A 39 6.62 3.44 4.92
N PHE A 40 6.38 2.46 5.79
CA PHE A 40 5.94 2.71 7.17
C PHE A 40 6.59 1.71 8.11
N GLU A 41 6.78 2.11 9.36
CA GLU A 41 7.32 1.21 10.38
C GLU A 41 6.23 0.34 11.00
N THR A 42 4.98 0.80 10.99
CA THR A 42 3.85 0.06 11.57
C THR A 42 2.68 0.00 10.59
N LEU A 43 1.86 -1.03 10.77
CA LEU A 43 0.64 -1.17 9.98
C LEU A 43 -0.34 -0.03 10.25
N GLU A 44 -0.37 0.48 11.47
CA GLU A 44 -1.25 1.58 11.83
C GLU A 44 -0.91 2.85 11.05
N GLU A 45 0.39 3.12 10.86
CA GLU A 45 0.83 4.26 10.07
C GLU A 45 0.39 4.11 8.61
N LEU A 46 0.48 2.89 8.07
CA LEU A 46 0.04 2.60 6.72
C LEU A 46 -1.46 2.86 6.59
N LYS A 47 -2.25 2.38 7.53
CA LYS A 47 -3.70 2.56 7.51
C LYS A 47 -4.09 4.03 7.63
N LYS A 48 -3.38 4.80 8.45
CA LYS A 48 -3.63 6.23 8.58
C LYS A 48 -3.34 6.95 7.27
N TYR A 49 -2.23 6.63 6.64
CA TYR A 49 -1.88 7.22 5.34
C TYR A 49 -2.96 6.93 4.30
N ALA A 50 -3.43 5.69 4.25
CA ALA A 50 -4.47 5.29 3.31
C ALA A 50 -5.75 6.08 3.56
N LYS A 51 -6.14 6.24 4.81
CA LYS A 51 -7.33 7.01 5.17
C LYS A 51 -7.18 8.47 4.80
N ASP A 52 -6.04 9.06 5.11
CA ASP A 52 -5.78 10.48 4.85
C ASP A 52 -5.76 10.79 3.34
N ASN A 53 -5.42 9.82 2.53
CA ASN A 53 -5.36 9.95 1.08
C ASN A 53 -6.59 9.37 0.37
N ASN A 54 -7.63 9.02 1.12
CA ASN A 54 -8.88 8.47 0.59
C ASN A 54 -8.71 7.16 -0.19
N TYR A 55 -7.73 6.35 0.20
CA TYR A 55 -7.59 5.01 -0.33
C TYR A 55 -8.57 4.09 0.39
N LYS A 56 -9.32 3.30 -0.36
CA LYS A 56 -10.34 2.43 0.20
C LYS A 56 -9.97 0.96 -0.01
N LEU A 57 -10.42 0.11 0.89
CA LEU A 57 -10.28 -1.33 0.71
C LEU A 57 -11.04 -1.77 -0.54
N ALA A 58 -10.37 -2.55 -1.33
CA ALA A 58 -10.96 -3.09 -2.56
C ALA A 58 -11.56 -4.46 -2.32
#